data_3a7ad01e31282e55c10ad381f6f701bc
#
_entry.id   3a7ad01e31282e55c10ad381f6f701bc
#
_cell.length_a   1.000
_cell.length_b   1.000
_cell.length_c   1.000
_cell.angle_alpha   90.00
_cell.angle_beta   90.00
_cell.angle_gamma   90.00
#
_symmetry.space_group_name_H-M   'P 1'
#
loop_
_entity.id
_entity.type
_entity.pdbx_description
1 polymer ?
#
loop_
_entity_poly.entity_id
_entity_poly.type
_entity_poly.pdbx_seq_one_letter_code
_entity_poly.pdbx_strand_id
1 'polypeptide(L)'
;MTIDRFAIFDVETTGLLPERSDRIVEIAIVVMSADGVIEVEYETLVNPERDIGPTRIHGISAAEVMQAPRFCDIAGDVLRLFRDVTIIAGHNVSFDTRFLRAEFQRMGTSFPDVPMFCTCRLLGGQKLQVACEQFGVDFDGQAHRALVDARNTARLLHCATCGTQDDLTRFHFQNDGWPDVPVTGVASVTREHAIEQSASTPHFLQRIARGHQHDDETLSPDLSSYVTVLDQVLEDRWVDETEADSLIQLASDLSLNREDVERAHLQYLDDMVIEALADGKVTECERSDLLSVARLLGMSADSVDQALTRIRNQLESSGRGRFKPNHATECAAECVCFTGTLNSTIAGAPITKAIAKTLAERAGSNVAPSLTKKVDMLVVADPATQSGKAKKARQYGTRIVAEAVFWKMIGVDVD
;
A
#
# COMPACT_ATOMS: atom_id res chain seq x y z
N MET A 1 -6.57 -40.41 -22.94
CA MET A 1 -5.85 -39.92 -21.76
C MET A 1 -6.03 -38.40 -21.77
N THR A 2 -6.79 -37.88 -20.85
CA THR A 2 -6.88 -36.44 -20.65
C THR A 2 -5.51 -35.97 -20.15
N ILE A 3 -4.91 -35.04 -20.86
CA ILE A 3 -3.67 -34.39 -20.41
C ILE A 3 -4.04 -33.54 -19.20
N ASP A 4 -3.41 -33.82 -18.06
CA ASP A 4 -3.65 -33.01 -16.85
C ASP A 4 -3.20 -31.58 -17.11
N ARG A 5 -4.07 -30.65 -16.77
CA ARG A 5 -3.77 -29.20 -16.72
C ARG A 5 -4.02 -28.72 -15.31
N PHE A 6 -3.13 -27.88 -14.85
CA PHE A 6 -3.15 -27.35 -13.49
C PHE A 6 -3.43 -25.86 -13.52
N ALA A 7 -4.31 -25.38 -12.65
CA ALA A 7 -4.35 -23.97 -12.27
C ALA A 7 -3.73 -23.83 -10.88
N ILE A 8 -2.61 -23.15 -10.80
CA ILE A 8 -1.92 -22.84 -9.58
C ILE A 8 -2.24 -21.40 -9.24
N PHE A 9 -2.76 -21.13 -8.04
CA PHE A 9 -3.10 -19.78 -7.66
C PHE A 9 -2.60 -19.40 -6.27
N ASP A 10 -2.44 -18.11 -6.08
CA ASP A 10 -2.01 -17.47 -4.85
C ASP A 10 -2.73 -16.14 -4.69
N VAL A 11 -2.97 -15.68 -3.44
CA VAL A 11 -3.62 -14.41 -3.16
C VAL A 11 -2.91 -13.65 -2.05
N GLU A 12 -2.76 -12.33 -2.24
CA GLU A 12 -2.44 -11.41 -1.15
C GLU A 12 -3.73 -10.83 -0.56
N THR A 13 -3.72 -10.55 0.75
CA THR A 13 -4.95 -10.28 1.47
C THR A 13 -4.82 -9.15 2.50
N THR A 14 -5.94 -8.53 2.86
CA THR A 14 -5.99 -7.48 3.89
C THR A 14 -5.80 -7.99 5.32
N GLY A 15 -5.73 -9.31 5.52
CA GLY A 15 -5.59 -9.94 6.83
C GLY A 15 -5.82 -11.44 6.76
N LEU A 16 -6.19 -12.08 7.86
CA LEU A 16 -6.24 -13.55 7.97
C LEU A 16 -7.65 -14.14 8.07
N LEU A 17 -8.69 -13.31 8.19
CA LEU A 17 -10.03 -13.71 8.58
C LEU A 17 -11.09 -13.29 7.53
N PRO A 18 -11.18 -14.01 6.38
CA PRO A 18 -12.14 -13.67 5.33
C PRO A 18 -13.59 -13.78 5.79
N GLU A 19 -13.89 -14.63 6.79
CA GLU A 19 -15.24 -14.78 7.35
C GLU A 19 -15.70 -13.55 8.14
N ARG A 20 -14.77 -12.69 8.57
CA ARG A 20 -15.10 -11.41 9.23
C ARG A 20 -15.23 -10.29 8.23
N SER A 21 -14.12 -9.89 7.62
CA SER A 21 -14.15 -8.78 6.69
C SER A 21 -12.90 -8.67 5.82
N ASP A 22 -11.91 -9.57 5.99
CA ASP A 22 -10.71 -9.49 5.17
C ASP A 22 -10.99 -9.88 3.73
N ARG A 23 -10.29 -9.24 2.81
CA ARG A 23 -10.51 -9.27 1.37
C ARG A 23 -9.21 -9.62 0.64
N ILE A 24 -9.33 -10.04 -0.60
CA ILE A 24 -8.22 -10.18 -1.54
C ILE A 24 -7.78 -8.78 -1.98
N VAL A 25 -6.47 -8.54 -2.07
CA VAL A 25 -5.85 -7.33 -2.64
C VAL A 25 -5.03 -7.60 -3.89
N GLU A 26 -4.61 -8.84 -4.09
CA GLU A 26 -3.98 -9.32 -5.33
C GLU A 26 -4.33 -10.77 -5.54
N ILE A 27 -4.51 -11.18 -6.78
CA ILE A 27 -4.71 -12.58 -7.17
C ILE A 27 -3.86 -12.90 -8.39
N ALA A 28 -3.21 -14.04 -8.37
CA ALA A 28 -2.54 -14.59 -9.54
C ALA A 28 -2.94 -16.04 -9.78
N ILE A 29 -3.03 -16.42 -11.05
CA ILE A 29 -3.33 -17.77 -11.51
C ILE A 29 -2.36 -18.13 -12.64
N VAL A 30 -1.66 -19.23 -12.45
CA VAL A 30 -0.76 -19.82 -13.46
C VAL A 30 -1.40 -21.11 -13.97
N VAL A 31 -1.67 -21.19 -15.26
CA VAL A 31 -2.12 -22.42 -15.91
C VAL A 31 -0.91 -23.13 -16.50
N MET A 32 -0.71 -24.38 -16.08
CA MET A 32 0.43 -25.22 -16.45
C MET A 32 -0.05 -26.56 -16.99
N SER A 33 0.57 -27.03 -18.06
CA SER A 33 0.39 -28.38 -18.59
C SER A 33 1.13 -29.45 -17.77
N ALA A 34 0.80 -30.72 -17.95
CA ALA A 34 1.40 -31.82 -17.19
C ALA A 34 2.92 -31.96 -17.39
N ASP A 35 3.44 -31.48 -18.50
CA ASP A 35 4.89 -31.48 -18.81
C ASP A 35 5.62 -30.25 -18.20
N GLY A 36 4.94 -29.44 -17.40
CA GLY A 36 5.52 -28.31 -16.67
C GLY A 36 5.60 -27.01 -17.47
N VAL A 37 4.99 -26.94 -18.65
CA VAL A 37 4.96 -25.72 -19.46
C VAL A 37 3.87 -24.78 -18.93
N ILE A 38 4.24 -23.56 -18.59
CA ILE A 38 3.29 -22.49 -18.24
C ILE A 38 2.65 -21.99 -19.54
N GLU A 39 1.34 -22.12 -19.65
CA GLU A 39 0.56 -21.76 -20.83
C GLU A 39 -0.12 -20.40 -20.69
N VAL A 40 -0.60 -20.07 -19.47
CA VAL A 40 -1.29 -18.83 -19.18
C VAL A 40 -0.85 -18.30 -17.82
N GLU A 41 -0.65 -17.02 -17.73
CA GLU A 41 -0.48 -16.28 -16.48
C GLU A 41 -1.51 -15.16 -16.41
N TYR A 42 -2.14 -15.06 -15.28
CA TYR A 42 -3.09 -14.01 -14.96
C TYR A 42 -2.71 -13.41 -13.61
N GLU A 43 -2.61 -12.10 -13.55
CA GLU A 43 -2.31 -11.35 -12.33
C GLU A 43 -3.13 -10.07 -12.33
N THR A 44 -3.71 -9.71 -11.20
CA THR A 44 -4.29 -8.40 -11.01
C THR A 44 -4.34 -8.01 -9.55
N LEU A 45 -4.09 -6.72 -9.27
CA LEU A 45 -4.50 -6.09 -8.04
C LEU A 45 -6.03 -6.10 -7.95
N VAL A 46 -6.56 -6.11 -6.73
CA VAL A 46 -7.99 -6.10 -6.44
C VAL A 46 -8.29 -5.00 -5.44
N ASN A 47 -9.24 -4.13 -5.78
CA ASN A 47 -9.71 -3.11 -4.84
C ASN A 47 -10.57 -3.78 -3.75
N PRO A 48 -10.09 -3.85 -2.50
CA PRO A 48 -10.83 -4.50 -1.42
C PRO A 48 -11.97 -3.64 -0.86
N GLU A 49 -12.14 -2.39 -1.32
CA GLU A 49 -13.10 -1.39 -0.82
C GLU A 49 -12.99 -1.13 0.70
N ARG A 50 -11.84 -1.43 1.28
CA ARG A 50 -11.51 -1.29 2.71
C ARG A 50 -10.02 -1.00 2.90
N ASP A 51 -9.59 -0.93 4.15
CA ASP A 51 -8.17 -0.89 4.52
C ASP A 51 -7.42 -2.12 3.96
N ILE A 52 -6.25 -1.88 3.36
CA ILE A 52 -5.46 -2.90 2.67
C ILE A 52 -4.69 -3.85 3.59
N GLY A 53 -4.64 -3.55 4.90
CA GLY A 53 -3.96 -4.40 5.87
C GLY A 53 -2.44 -4.21 5.93
N PRO A 54 -1.66 -5.28 6.13
CA PRO A 54 -0.23 -5.18 6.46
C PRO A 54 0.64 -4.97 5.22
N THR A 55 0.76 -3.75 4.73
CA THR A 55 1.60 -3.33 3.58
C THR A 55 3.04 -3.85 3.67
N ARG A 56 3.59 -3.95 4.87
CA ARG A 56 4.95 -4.50 5.09
C ARG A 56 5.11 -5.98 4.71
N ILE A 57 4.00 -6.73 4.54
CA ILE A 57 4.03 -8.14 4.14
C ILE A 57 3.96 -8.24 2.62
N HIS A 58 2.87 -7.73 2.02
CA HIS A 58 2.64 -7.84 0.58
C HIS A 58 3.18 -6.66 -0.24
N GLY A 59 3.57 -5.55 0.40
CA GLY A 59 4.16 -4.39 -0.26
C GLY A 59 3.19 -3.53 -1.08
N ILE A 60 1.88 -3.83 -1.07
CA ILE A 60 0.86 -3.11 -1.85
C ILE A 60 0.36 -1.93 -1.02
N SER A 61 0.34 -0.73 -1.60
CA SER A 61 -0.23 0.47 -1.00
C SER A 61 -1.72 0.63 -1.31
N ALA A 62 -2.45 1.41 -0.49
CA ALA A 62 -3.85 1.70 -0.76
C ALA A 62 -4.04 2.48 -2.06
N ALA A 63 -3.08 3.32 -2.44
CA ALA A 63 -3.10 4.07 -3.69
C ALA A 63 -3.10 3.15 -4.92
N GLU A 64 -2.31 2.06 -4.89
CA GLU A 64 -2.21 1.12 -6.01
C GLU A 64 -3.52 0.38 -6.27
N VAL A 65 -4.27 0.04 -5.20
CA VAL A 65 -5.55 -0.68 -5.34
C VAL A 65 -6.76 0.21 -5.62
N MET A 66 -6.64 1.53 -5.48
CA MET A 66 -7.77 2.45 -5.72
C MET A 66 -8.33 2.35 -7.14
N GLN A 67 -7.47 2.19 -8.14
CA GLN A 67 -7.82 2.07 -9.55
C GLN A 67 -7.97 0.61 -10.01
N ALA A 68 -7.69 -0.35 -9.13
CA ALA A 68 -7.82 -1.75 -9.44
C ALA A 68 -9.31 -2.19 -9.49
N PRO A 69 -9.65 -3.21 -10.29
CA PRO A 69 -11.00 -3.76 -10.31
C PRO A 69 -11.38 -4.36 -8.96
N ARG A 70 -12.66 -4.37 -8.63
CA ARG A 70 -13.17 -5.13 -7.48
C ARG A 70 -13.21 -6.62 -7.82
N PHE A 71 -13.25 -7.48 -6.82
CA PHE A 71 -13.32 -8.92 -7.07
C PHE A 71 -14.53 -9.32 -7.95
N CYS A 72 -15.69 -8.71 -7.75
CA CYS A 72 -16.88 -8.98 -8.56
C CYS A 72 -16.69 -8.63 -10.05
N ASP A 73 -15.80 -7.71 -10.37
CA ASP A 73 -15.53 -7.28 -11.73
C ASP A 73 -14.63 -8.29 -12.48
N ILE A 74 -13.85 -9.13 -11.77
CA ILE A 74 -12.93 -10.14 -12.33
C ILE A 74 -13.35 -11.59 -12.07
N ALA A 75 -14.38 -11.82 -11.28
CA ALA A 75 -14.78 -13.15 -10.82
C ALA A 75 -15.06 -14.14 -11.97
N GLY A 76 -15.66 -13.66 -13.06
CA GLY A 76 -15.91 -14.47 -14.25
C GLY A 76 -14.63 -14.90 -14.96
N ASP A 77 -13.65 -14.00 -15.06
CA ASP A 77 -12.33 -14.30 -15.66
C ASP A 77 -11.57 -15.31 -14.82
N VAL A 78 -11.59 -15.15 -13.48
CA VAL A 78 -11.02 -16.09 -12.52
C VAL A 78 -11.65 -17.48 -12.65
N LEU A 79 -13.00 -17.57 -12.68
CA LEU A 79 -13.69 -18.84 -12.85
C LEU A 79 -13.37 -19.52 -14.18
N ARG A 80 -13.24 -18.76 -15.26
CA ARG A 80 -12.88 -19.31 -16.57
C ARG A 80 -11.54 -20.05 -16.52
N LEU A 81 -10.52 -19.46 -15.88
CA LEU A 81 -9.20 -20.07 -15.76
C LEU A 81 -9.25 -21.40 -14.96
N PHE A 82 -10.09 -21.47 -13.93
CA PHE A 82 -10.26 -22.71 -13.17
C PHE A 82 -11.11 -23.75 -13.91
N ARG A 83 -12.02 -23.34 -14.79
CA ARG A 83 -12.82 -24.28 -15.60
C ARG A 83 -12.03 -25.00 -16.69
N ASP A 84 -10.97 -24.37 -17.17
CA ASP A 84 -10.15 -24.88 -18.28
C ASP A 84 -9.08 -25.89 -17.86
N VAL A 85 -9.10 -26.34 -16.59
CA VAL A 85 -8.10 -27.24 -16.02
C VAL A 85 -8.75 -28.47 -15.36
N THR A 86 -7.93 -29.48 -15.04
CA THR A 86 -8.37 -30.70 -14.37
C THR A 86 -8.03 -30.72 -12.89
N ILE A 87 -7.01 -29.94 -12.46
CA ILE A 87 -6.54 -29.87 -11.08
C ILE A 87 -6.30 -28.41 -10.69
N ILE A 88 -6.79 -28.03 -9.52
CA ILE A 88 -6.46 -26.75 -8.88
C ILE A 88 -5.43 -27.00 -7.79
N ALA A 89 -4.39 -26.16 -7.72
CA ALA A 89 -3.29 -26.32 -6.77
C ALA A 89 -2.85 -24.97 -6.18
N GLY A 90 -2.09 -25.05 -5.08
CA GLY A 90 -1.46 -23.90 -4.44
C GLY A 90 -0.51 -24.33 -3.31
N HIS A 91 0.21 -23.35 -2.75
CA HIS A 91 1.05 -23.58 -1.57
C HIS A 91 0.34 -23.08 -0.32
N ASN A 92 -0.12 -23.98 0.55
CA ASN A 92 -1.10 -23.69 1.60
C ASN A 92 -2.49 -23.28 1.05
N VAL A 93 -2.89 -23.92 -0.04
CA VAL A 93 -4.08 -23.61 -0.85
C VAL A 93 -5.39 -23.49 -0.04
N SER A 94 -5.45 -24.03 1.16
CA SER A 94 -6.62 -23.89 2.04
C SER A 94 -6.81 -22.44 2.52
N PHE A 95 -5.74 -21.68 2.68
CA PHE A 95 -5.80 -20.25 3.01
C PHE A 95 -6.41 -19.46 1.84
N ASP A 96 -5.85 -19.61 0.67
CA ASP A 96 -6.29 -18.91 -0.55
C ASP A 96 -7.73 -19.24 -0.92
N THR A 97 -8.10 -20.52 -0.80
CA THR A 97 -9.46 -21.00 -1.06
C THR A 97 -10.50 -20.38 -0.12
N ARG A 98 -10.17 -20.18 1.15
CA ARG A 98 -11.08 -19.53 2.11
C ARG A 98 -11.41 -18.10 1.67
N PHE A 99 -10.40 -17.36 1.21
CA PHE A 99 -10.59 -16.02 0.68
C PHE A 99 -11.41 -16.03 -0.61
N LEU A 100 -11.07 -16.90 -1.54
CA LEU A 100 -11.80 -17.04 -2.79
C LEU A 100 -13.29 -17.38 -2.55
N ARG A 101 -13.58 -18.35 -1.69
CA ARG A 101 -14.95 -18.70 -1.29
C ARG A 101 -15.69 -17.53 -0.65
N ALA A 102 -15.04 -16.78 0.22
CA ALA A 102 -15.65 -15.63 0.88
C ALA A 102 -15.98 -14.50 -0.12
N GLU A 103 -15.13 -14.27 -1.12
CA GLU A 103 -15.42 -13.31 -2.17
C GLU A 103 -16.62 -13.70 -3.02
N PHE A 104 -16.71 -14.97 -3.45
CA PHE A 104 -17.89 -15.47 -4.17
C PHE A 104 -19.16 -15.42 -3.31
N GLN A 105 -19.06 -15.74 -2.03
CA GLN A 105 -20.20 -15.64 -1.10
C GLN A 105 -20.70 -14.21 -0.95
N ARG A 106 -19.83 -13.21 -0.94
CA ARG A 106 -20.22 -11.78 -0.91
C ARG A 106 -20.96 -11.35 -2.17
N MET A 107 -20.70 -12.02 -3.29
CA MET A 107 -21.44 -11.82 -4.55
C MET A 107 -22.78 -12.55 -4.58
N GLY A 108 -23.15 -13.27 -3.51
CA GLY A 108 -24.39 -14.07 -3.45
C GLY A 108 -24.31 -15.40 -4.21
N THR A 109 -23.11 -15.86 -4.53
CA THR A 109 -22.84 -17.15 -5.18
C THR A 109 -21.82 -17.96 -4.40
N SER A 110 -21.48 -19.17 -4.85
CA SER A 110 -20.51 -20.01 -4.15
C SER A 110 -19.42 -20.49 -5.11
N PHE A 111 -18.17 -20.42 -4.66
CA PHE A 111 -17.07 -21.12 -5.33
C PHE A 111 -17.26 -22.64 -5.12
N PRO A 112 -17.08 -23.47 -6.17
CA PRO A 112 -17.31 -24.89 -6.09
C PRO A 112 -16.45 -25.58 -5.04
N ASP A 113 -17.00 -26.63 -4.43
CA ASP A 113 -16.23 -27.49 -3.51
C ASP A 113 -15.53 -28.58 -4.30
N VAL A 114 -14.34 -28.27 -4.80
CA VAL A 114 -13.51 -29.20 -5.57
C VAL A 114 -12.26 -29.57 -4.79
N PRO A 115 -11.74 -30.80 -4.95
CA PRO A 115 -10.49 -31.19 -4.32
C PRO A 115 -9.32 -30.37 -4.89
N MET A 116 -8.43 -29.89 -4.01
CA MET A 116 -7.29 -29.07 -4.41
C MET A 116 -5.99 -29.70 -3.96
N PHE A 117 -4.97 -29.61 -4.81
CA PHE A 117 -3.64 -30.09 -4.49
C PHE A 117 -2.85 -29.03 -3.69
N CYS A 118 -2.29 -29.43 -2.57
CA CYS A 118 -1.53 -28.53 -1.70
C CYS A 118 -0.07 -28.97 -1.61
N THR A 119 0.84 -28.22 -2.23
CA THR A 119 2.29 -28.48 -2.16
C THR A 119 2.83 -28.34 -0.75
N CYS A 120 2.35 -27.38 0.05
CA CYS A 120 2.73 -27.22 1.45
C CYS A 120 2.42 -28.49 2.27
N ARG A 121 1.23 -29.07 2.11
CA ARG A 121 0.84 -30.30 2.79
C ARG A 121 1.64 -31.52 2.30
N LEU A 122 1.89 -31.60 1.00
CA LEU A 122 2.72 -32.66 0.43
C LEU A 122 4.13 -32.65 1.02
N LEU A 123 4.69 -31.47 1.28
CA LEU A 123 6.06 -31.26 1.72
C LEU A 123 6.20 -31.01 3.23
N GLY A 124 5.23 -31.47 4.03
CA GLY A 124 5.32 -31.47 5.49
C GLY A 124 5.14 -30.12 6.17
N GLY A 125 4.47 -29.14 5.53
CA GLY A 125 4.15 -27.85 6.14
C GLY A 125 5.25 -26.79 6.01
N GLN A 126 6.22 -26.98 5.12
CA GLN A 126 7.32 -26.04 4.91
C GLN A 126 6.85 -24.75 4.21
N LYS A 127 7.58 -23.65 4.41
CA LYS A 127 7.40 -22.42 3.64
C LYS A 127 7.81 -22.63 2.20
N LEU A 128 7.19 -21.92 1.26
CA LEU A 128 7.41 -22.07 -0.19
C LEU A 128 8.89 -21.96 -0.58
N GLN A 129 9.59 -20.93 -0.11
CA GLN A 129 11.00 -20.72 -0.41
C GLN A 129 11.88 -21.90 0.06
N VAL A 130 11.66 -22.40 1.29
CA VAL A 130 12.40 -23.56 1.83
C VAL A 130 12.10 -24.83 1.02
N ALA A 131 10.84 -25.03 0.62
CA ALA A 131 10.46 -26.15 -0.22
C ALA A 131 11.10 -26.07 -1.62
N CYS A 132 11.15 -24.89 -2.22
CA CYS A 132 11.85 -24.68 -3.50
C CYS A 132 13.34 -25.03 -3.39
N GLU A 133 14.03 -24.53 -2.38
CA GLU A 133 15.45 -24.84 -2.11
C GLU A 133 15.68 -26.36 -1.98
N GLN A 134 14.82 -27.07 -1.25
CA GLN A 134 14.91 -28.52 -1.04
C GLN A 134 14.79 -29.30 -2.36
N PHE A 135 13.97 -28.82 -3.30
CA PHE A 135 13.74 -29.47 -4.59
C PHE A 135 14.63 -28.92 -5.71
N GLY A 136 15.59 -28.05 -5.39
CA GLY A 136 16.48 -27.44 -6.38
C GLY A 136 15.76 -26.52 -7.36
N VAL A 137 14.63 -25.95 -6.96
CA VAL A 137 13.90 -24.95 -7.72
C VAL A 137 14.43 -23.58 -7.30
N ASP A 138 15.05 -22.86 -8.23
CA ASP A 138 15.48 -21.50 -8.00
C ASP A 138 14.25 -20.61 -7.75
N PHE A 139 14.18 -20.02 -6.56
CA PHE A 139 13.11 -19.09 -6.20
C PHE A 139 13.34 -17.78 -6.94
N ASP A 140 12.50 -17.50 -7.91
CA ASP A 140 12.62 -16.35 -8.80
C ASP A 140 11.66 -15.24 -8.35
N GLY A 141 12.21 -14.08 -7.98
CA GLY A 141 11.46 -12.88 -7.59
C GLY A 141 11.35 -12.66 -6.07
N GLN A 142 10.56 -11.68 -5.70
CA GLN A 142 10.31 -11.32 -4.31
C GLN A 142 9.11 -12.10 -3.78
N ALA A 143 9.27 -12.77 -2.64
CA ALA A 143 8.17 -13.43 -1.92
C ALA A 143 7.05 -12.43 -1.56
N HIS A 144 5.84 -12.92 -1.37
CA HIS A 144 4.64 -12.14 -1.12
C HIS A 144 4.24 -11.23 -2.31
N ARG A 145 4.45 -11.75 -3.50
CA ARG A 145 3.84 -11.29 -4.75
C ARG A 145 3.08 -12.47 -5.35
N ALA A 146 1.78 -12.36 -5.51
CA ALA A 146 0.92 -13.48 -5.87
C ALA A 146 1.40 -14.24 -7.13
N LEU A 147 1.82 -13.53 -8.19
CA LEU A 147 2.32 -14.17 -9.39
C LEU A 147 3.67 -14.88 -9.18
N VAL A 148 4.57 -14.27 -8.39
CA VAL A 148 5.87 -14.90 -8.06
C VAL A 148 5.64 -16.20 -7.29
N ASP A 149 4.78 -16.17 -6.27
CA ASP A 149 4.51 -17.32 -5.43
C ASP A 149 3.75 -18.41 -6.19
N ALA A 150 2.80 -18.06 -7.07
CA ALA A 150 2.12 -18.99 -7.96
C ALA A 150 3.09 -19.65 -8.98
N ARG A 151 4.01 -18.90 -9.61
CA ARG A 151 5.04 -19.44 -10.53
C ARG A 151 5.99 -20.40 -9.83
N ASN A 152 6.50 -20.02 -8.66
CA ASN A 152 7.41 -20.88 -7.90
C ASN A 152 6.69 -22.12 -7.39
N THR A 153 5.41 -22.01 -7.00
CA THR A 153 4.56 -23.15 -6.64
C THR A 153 4.34 -24.08 -7.84
N ALA A 154 4.14 -23.55 -9.05
CA ALA A 154 3.98 -24.36 -10.26
C ALA A 154 5.26 -25.16 -10.57
N ARG A 155 6.43 -24.52 -10.54
CA ARG A 155 7.73 -25.20 -10.73
C ARG A 155 7.97 -26.25 -9.65
N LEU A 156 7.69 -25.93 -8.40
CA LEU A 156 7.81 -26.86 -7.28
C LEU A 156 6.86 -28.06 -7.44
N LEU A 157 5.60 -27.82 -7.83
CA LEU A 157 4.62 -28.87 -8.09
C LEU A 157 5.13 -29.82 -9.18
N HIS A 158 5.60 -29.29 -10.29
CA HIS A 158 6.14 -30.09 -11.38
C HIS A 158 7.33 -30.95 -10.92
N CYS A 159 8.32 -30.36 -10.23
CA CYS A 159 9.46 -31.08 -9.70
C CYS A 159 9.08 -32.15 -8.66
N ALA A 160 8.16 -31.84 -7.75
CA ALA A 160 7.73 -32.76 -6.69
C ALA A 160 6.88 -33.93 -7.20
N THR A 161 6.17 -33.77 -8.32
CA THR A 161 5.33 -34.81 -8.93
C THR A 161 6.02 -35.56 -10.09
N CYS A 162 7.07 -34.98 -10.64
CA CYS A 162 7.84 -35.59 -11.73
C CYS A 162 8.57 -36.87 -11.22
N GLY A 163 8.20 -38.02 -11.76
CA GLY A 163 8.80 -39.29 -11.39
C GLY A 163 8.24 -39.95 -10.11
N THR A 164 7.25 -39.35 -9.46
CA THR A 164 6.48 -40.01 -8.42
C THR A 164 5.27 -40.73 -9.01
N GLN A 165 4.89 -41.88 -8.41
CA GLN A 165 3.65 -42.60 -8.77
C GLN A 165 2.44 -42.03 -8.01
N ASP A 166 2.50 -40.79 -7.55
CA ASP A 166 1.38 -40.16 -6.85
C ASP A 166 0.16 -40.07 -7.78
N ASP A 167 -0.89 -40.74 -7.37
CA ASP A 167 -2.17 -40.70 -8.09
C ASP A 167 -2.84 -39.34 -7.93
N LEU A 168 -2.68 -38.50 -8.95
CA LEU A 168 -3.29 -37.17 -9.02
C LEU A 168 -4.78 -37.24 -9.35
N THR A 169 -5.31 -38.43 -9.74
CA THR A 169 -6.72 -38.58 -10.15
C THR A 169 -7.71 -38.19 -9.04
N ARG A 170 -7.32 -38.35 -7.78
CA ARG A 170 -8.14 -37.93 -6.62
C ARG A 170 -8.39 -36.42 -6.55
N PHE A 171 -7.59 -35.61 -7.25
CA PHE A 171 -7.74 -34.17 -7.32
C PHE A 171 -8.43 -33.69 -8.58
N HIS A 172 -8.74 -34.62 -9.51
CA HIS A 172 -9.51 -34.30 -10.69
C HIS A 172 -10.96 -33.91 -10.30
N PHE A 173 -11.47 -32.90 -10.94
CA PHE A 173 -12.85 -32.46 -10.77
C PHE A 173 -13.53 -32.27 -12.12
N GLN A 174 -14.85 -32.25 -12.09
CA GLN A 174 -15.69 -31.93 -13.25
C GLN A 174 -16.30 -30.56 -13.05
N ASN A 175 -16.48 -29.82 -14.12
CA ASN A 175 -17.00 -28.45 -14.07
C ASN A 175 -18.54 -28.37 -13.99
N ASP A 176 -19.19 -29.47 -13.61
CA ASP A 176 -20.63 -29.53 -13.49
C ASP A 176 -21.10 -28.73 -12.27
N GLY A 177 -22.09 -27.86 -12.47
CA GLY A 177 -22.67 -27.09 -11.37
C GLY A 177 -21.87 -25.83 -10.94
N TRP A 178 -20.88 -25.42 -11.70
CA TRP A 178 -20.18 -24.15 -11.43
C TRP A 178 -21.10 -22.96 -11.68
N PRO A 179 -20.99 -21.89 -10.83
CA PRO A 179 -21.87 -20.74 -10.97
C PRO A 179 -21.65 -20.03 -12.31
N ASP A 180 -22.74 -19.56 -12.91
CA ASP A 180 -22.67 -18.76 -14.12
C ASP A 180 -22.37 -17.30 -13.74
N VAL A 181 -21.09 -16.93 -13.79
CA VAL A 181 -20.62 -15.57 -13.56
C VAL A 181 -20.09 -15.05 -14.89
N PRO A 182 -20.62 -13.91 -15.37
CA PRO A 182 -20.20 -13.35 -16.65
C PRO A 182 -18.72 -13.02 -16.67
N VAL A 183 -18.03 -13.38 -17.76
CA VAL A 183 -16.69 -12.91 -18.07
C VAL A 183 -16.82 -11.46 -18.53
N THR A 184 -16.18 -10.55 -17.82
CA THR A 184 -16.29 -9.11 -18.09
C THR A 184 -15.19 -8.61 -19.03
N GLY A 185 -14.04 -9.29 -19.04
CA GLY A 185 -12.88 -8.85 -19.81
C GLY A 185 -12.30 -7.52 -19.32
N VAL A 186 -12.54 -7.18 -18.04
CA VAL A 186 -11.93 -6.01 -17.42
C VAL A 186 -10.42 -6.15 -17.46
N ALA A 187 -9.73 -5.10 -17.86
CA ALA A 187 -8.27 -5.11 -17.91
C ALA A 187 -7.69 -5.37 -16.52
N SER A 188 -6.72 -6.27 -16.44
CA SER A 188 -5.95 -6.50 -15.22
C SER A 188 -5.08 -5.28 -14.92
N VAL A 189 -4.89 -5.00 -13.65
CA VAL A 189 -4.02 -3.93 -13.14
C VAL A 189 -2.91 -4.59 -12.34
N THR A 190 -1.70 -4.67 -12.90
CA THR A 190 -0.53 -5.17 -12.18
C THR A 190 0.05 -4.08 -11.28
N ARG A 191 0.94 -4.45 -10.35
CA ARG A 191 1.64 -3.46 -9.49
C ARG A 191 2.42 -2.45 -10.32
N GLU A 192 3.13 -2.91 -11.34
CA GLU A 192 3.90 -2.05 -12.24
C GLU A 192 2.98 -1.06 -12.96
N HIS A 193 1.85 -1.52 -13.45
CA HIS A 193 0.86 -0.70 -14.15
C HIS A 193 0.24 0.35 -13.20
N ALA A 194 -0.09 -0.02 -11.96
CA ALA A 194 -0.60 0.92 -10.96
C ALA A 194 0.42 2.02 -10.62
N ILE A 195 1.70 1.68 -10.51
CA ILE A 195 2.79 2.64 -10.29
C ILE A 195 2.93 3.57 -11.49
N GLU A 196 2.92 3.04 -12.71
CA GLU A 196 3.00 3.84 -13.94
C GLU A 196 1.81 4.79 -14.10
N GLN A 197 0.59 4.34 -13.80
CA GLN A 197 -0.61 5.18 -13.82
C GLN A 197 -0.51 6.31 -12.80
N SER A 198 -0.04 6.03 -11.61
CA SER A 198 0.19 7.06 -10.58
C SER A 198 1.22 8.09 -11.03
N ALA A 199 2.25 7.67 -11.77
CA ALA A 199 3.27 8.54 -12.33
C ALA A 199 2.79 9.35 -13.56
N SER A 200 1.80 8.85 -14.30
CA SER A 200 1.31 9.48 -15.54
C SER A 200 0.21 10.52 -15.33
N THR A 201 -0.38 10.60 -14.13
CA THR A 201 -1.36 11.63 -13.80
C THR A 201 -0.65 13.00 -13.80
N PRO A 202 -1.09 13.99 -14.61
CA PRO A 202 -0.45 15.30 -14.64
C PRO A 202 -0.45 15.92 -13.25
N HIS A 203 0.75 16.20 -12.74
CA HIS A 203 0.90 16.81 -11.41
C HIS A 203 0.17 18.16 -11.38
N PHE A 204 -0.51 18.50 -10.28
CA PHE A 204 -1.32 19.72 -10.17
C PHE A 204 -0.53 21.01 -10.49
N LEU A 205 0.79 21.03 -10.23
CA LEU A 205 1.68 22.13 -10.61
C LEU A 205 1.63 22.45 -12.11
N GLN A 206 1.37 21.49 -12.97
CA GLN A 206 1.27 21.74 -14.42
C GLN A 206 0.04 22.58 -14.79
N ARG A 207 -0.96 22.63 -13.89
CA ARG A 207 -2.20 23.40 -14.05
C ARG A 207 -2.05 24.85 -13.57
N ILE A 208 -0.97 25.17 -12.86
CA ILE A 208 -0.67 26.54 -12.43
C ILE A 208 -0.07 27.32 -13.61
N ALA A 209 -0.60 28.50 -13.87
CA ALA A 209 -0.16 29.35 -14.99
C ALA A 209 1.30 29.78 -14.84
N ARG A 210 2.04 29.83 -15.96
CA ARG A 210 3.38 30.43 -16.00
C ARG A 210 3.25 31.94 -16.02
N GLY A 211 3.73 32.62 -14.99
CA GLY A 211 3.72 34.08 -14.85
C GLY A 211 5.12 34.67 -14.88
N HIS A 212 5.23 35.97 -14.69
CA HIS A 212 6.47 36.75 -14.78
C HIS A 212 7.32 36.55 -13.53
N GLN A 213 8.65 36.59 -13.72
CA GLN A 213 9.67 36.44 -12.65
C GLN A 213 9.52 37.54 -11.59
N HIS A 214 9.59 37.13 -10.33
CA HIS A 214 9.88 38.00 -9.19
C HIS A 214 11.27 37.66 -8.64
N ASP A 215 12.13 38.68 -8.57
CA ASP A 215 13.51 38.62 -8.01
C ASP A 215 13.49 38.95 -6.52
N ASP A 216 12.93 38.12 -5.64
CA ASP A 216 13.10 38.34 -4.20
C ASP A 216 13.33 37.02 -3.45
N GLU A 217 14.44 36.96 -2.69
CA GLU A 217 14.92 35.76 -1.99
C GLU A 217 14.14 35.44 -0.70
N THR A 218 13.20 36.27 -0.28
CA THR A 218 12.36 36.04 0.89
C THR A 218 10.94 35.72 0.48
N LEU A 219 10.35 34.69 1.13
CA LEU A 219 8.94 34.35 0.92
C LEU A 219 8.06 35.59 1.14
N SER A 220 7.32 36.01 0.14
CA SER A 220 6.31 37.05 0.28
C SER A 220 5.22 36.59 1.25
N PRO A 221 4.46 37.50 1.90
CA PRO A 221 3.33 37.11 2.78
C PRO A 221 2.33 36.19 2.07
N ASP A 222 2.16 36.37 0.75
CA ASP A 222 1.27 35.57 -0.08
C ASP A 222 1.79 34.13 -0.23
N LEU A 223 3.10 33.96 -0.42
CA LEU A 223 3.76 32.67 -0.51
C LEU A 223 3.72 31.93 0.85
N SER A 224 3.87 32.64 1.95
CA SER A 224 3.72 32.08 3.30
C SER A 224 2.29 31.55 3.55
N SER A 225 1.28 32.27 3.06
CA SER A 225 -0.13 31.82 3.14
C SER A 225 -0.35 30.53 2.32
N TYR A 226 0.25 30.43 1.15
CA TYR A 226 0.20 29.22 0.33
C TYR A 226 0.87 28.02 1.03
N VAL A 227 2.06 28.21 1.62
CA VAL A 227 2.80 27.17 2.35
C VAL A 227 2.00 26.68 3.57
N THR A 228 1.29 27.57 4.26
CA THR A 228 0.43 27.18 5.40
C THR A 228 -0.70 26.24 4.98
N VAL A 229 -1.36 26.52 3.86
CA VAL A 229 -2.40 25.63 3.33
C VAL A 229 -1.79 24.33 2.77
N LEU A 230 -0.63 24.41 2.12
CA LEU A 230 0.10 23.24 1.65
C LEU A 230 0.45 22.30 2.79
N ASP A 231 0.89 22.83 3.94
CA ASP A 231 1.21 22.02 5.11
C ASP A 231 -0.02 21.27 5.62
N GLN A 232 -1.18 21.91 5.66
CA GLN A 232 -2.44 21.28 6.03
C GLN A 232 -2.85 20.16 5.04
N VAL A 233 -2.71 20.41 3.75
CA VAL A 233 -3.02 19.43 2.69
C VAL A 233 -2.07 18.22 2.77
N LEU A 234 -0.80 18.45 3.14
CA LEU A 234 0.19 17.37 3.23
C LEU A 234 0.17 16.59 4.56
N GLU A 235 -0.68 16.96 5.52
CA GLU A 235 -0.74 16.28 6.83
C GLU A 235 -1.07 14.79 6.73
N ASP A 236 -1.95 14.42 5.83
CA ASP A 236 -2.31 13.00 5.63
C ASP A 236 -1.45 12.31 4.56
N ARG A 237 -0.46 13.04 3.98
CA ARG A 237 0.40 12.53 2.90
C ARG A 237 -0.34 12.08 1.65
N TRP A 238 -1.50 12.69 1.41
CA TRP A 238 -2.30 12.47 0.23
C TRP A 238 -2.86 13.79 -0.28
N VAL A 239 -2.90 13.98 -1.60
CA VAL A 239 -3.51 15.16 -2.22
C VAL A 239 -4.60 14.68 -3.16
N ASP A 240 -5.86 14.89 -2.78
CA ASP A 240 -6.98 14.54 -3.64
C ASP A 240 -7.27 15.65 -4.68
N GLU A 241 -8.20 15.37 -5.63
CA GLU A 241 -8.52 16.35 -6.69
C GLU A 241 -9.06 17.67 -6.13
N THR A 242 -9.82 17.62 -5.02
CA THR A 242 -10.41 18.81 -4.39
C THR A 242 -9.34 19.66 -3.72
N GLU A 243 -8.39 19.03 -3.06
CA GLU A 243 -7.24 19.68 -2.41
C GLU A 243 -6.30 20.27 -3.47
N ALA A 244 -6.02 19.53 -4.55
CA ALA A 244 -5.24 20.02 -5.68
C ALA A 244 -5.89 21.24 -6.32
N ASP A 245 -7.22 21.21 -6.55
CA ASP A 245 -7.98 22.34 -7.08
C ASP A 245 -7.95 23.54 -6.13
N SER A 246 -8.03 23.30 -4.81
CA SER A 246 -7.96 24.35 -3.78
C SER A 246 -6.59 25.05 -3.78
N LEU A 247 -5.50 24.27 -3.90
CA LEU A 247 -4.15 24.83 -4.01
C LEU A 247 -3.95 25.63 -5.29
N ILE A 248 -4.49 25.15 -6.42
CA ILE A 248 -4.44 25.89 -7.70
C ILE A 248 -5.21 27.21 -7.60
N GLN A 249 -6.42 27.17 -7.03
CA GLN A 249 -7.24 28.37 -6.85
C GLN A 249 -6.56 29.37 -5.92
N LEU A 250 -6.01 28.90 -4.79
CA LEU A 250 -5.27 29.74 -3.86
C LEU A 250 -4.06 30.40 -4.53
N ALA A 251 -3.25 29.65 -5.28
CA ALA A 251 -2.13 30.20 -6.03
C ALA A 251 -2.58 31.29 -7.01
N SER A 252 -3.72 31.08 -7.70
CA SER A 252 -4.31 32.08 -8.58
C SER A 252 -4.78 33.32 -7.83
N ASP A 253 -5.48 33.17 -6.71
CA ASP A 253 -6.01 34.27 -5.90
C ASP A 253 -4.88 35.12 -5.30
N LEU A 254 -3.76 34.49 -4.95
CA LEU A 254 -2.55 35.15 -4.48
C LEU A 254 -1.63 35.65 -5.62
N SER A 255 -2.03 35.49 -6.86
CA SER A 255 -1.25 35.88 -8.06
C SER A 255 0.13 35.19 -8.13
N LEU A 256 0.28 34.01 -7.51
CA LEU A 256 1.50 33.21 -7.58
C LEU A 256 1.60 32.54 -8.94
N ASN A 257 2.77 32.59 -9.51
CA ASN A 257 3.07 31.86 -10.72
C ASN A 257 3.70 30.48 -10.39
N ARG A 258 3.93 29.68 -11.40
CA ARG A 258 4.48 28.33 -11.25
C ARG A 258 5.87 28.34 -10.59
N GLU A 259 6.73 29.31 -10.91
CA GLU A 259 8.08 29.42 -10.35
C GLU A 259 8.03 29.77 -8.85
N ASP A 260 7.09 30.63 -8.45
CA ASP A 260 6.87 30.96 -7.04
C ASP A 260 6.44 29.74 -6.24
N VAL A 261 5.51 28.96 -6.78
CA VAL A 261 5.02 27.72 -6.14
C VAL A 261 6.11 26.65 -6.12
N GLU A 262 6.87 26.45 -7.20
CA GLU A 262 8.01 25.53 -7.21
C GLU A 262 9.08 25.92 -6.16
N ARG A 263 9.32 27.22 -5.98
CA ARG A 263 10.22 27.74 -4.94
C ARG A 263 9.70 27.45 -3.53
N ALA A 264 8.39 27.65 -3.30
CA ALA A 264 7.74 27.34 -2.04
C ALA A 264 7.84 25.85 -1.70
N HIS A 265 7.64 24.99 -2.68
CA HIS A 265 7.76 23.55 -2.53
C HIS A 265 9.18 23.11 -2.19
N LEU A 266 10.19 23.71 -2.84
CA LEU A 266 11.60 23.45 -2.51
C LEU A 266 11.93 23.89 -1.08
N GLN A 267 11.47 25.08 -0.67
CA GLN A 267 11.65 25.57 0.69
C GLN A 267 10.97 24.64 1.72
N TYR A 268 9.76 24.22 1.45
CA TYR A 268 9.03 23.29 2.31
C TYR A 268 9.79 21.95 2.50
N LEU A 269 10.34 21.39 1.41
CA LEU A 269 11.18 20.18 1.49
C LEU A 269 12.45 20.44 2.28
N ASP A 270 13.10 21.61 2.10
CA ASP A 270 14.31 21.98 2.84
C ASP A 270 14.04 22.11 4.34
N ASP A 271 12.91 22.72 4.72
CA ASP A 271 12.49 22.85 6.13
C ASP A 271 12.26 21.48 6.78
N MET A 272 11.60 20.55 6.06
CA MET A 272 11.44 19.16 6.52
C MET A 272 12.78 18.44 6.68
N VAL A 273 13.74 18.65 5.76
CA VAL A 273 15.08 18.06 5.84
C VAL A 273 15.86 18.63 7.02
N ILE A 274 15.73 19.93 7.31
CA ILE A 274 16.34 20.55 8.50
C ILE A 274 15.80 19.90 9.78
N GLU A 275 14.50 19.67 9.84
CA GLU A 275 13.87 19.01 10.98
C GLU A 275 14.34 17.55 11.12
N ALA A 276 14.37 16.78 10.03
CA ALA A 276 14.87 15.40 10.02
C ALA A 276 16.36 15.29 10.41
N LEU A 277 17.16 16.32 10.21
CA LEU A 277 18.57 16.37 10.59
C LEU A 277 18.80 16.95 12.01
N ALA A 278 17.76 17.30 12.75
CA ALA A 278 17.88 17.99 14.04
C ALA A 278 18.63 17.16 15.11
N ASP A 279 18.51 15.85 15.09
CA ASP A 279 19.24 14.92 15.96
C ASP A 279 20.57 14.40 15.35
N GLY A 280 20.86 14.77 14.10
CA GLY A 280 22.05 14.39 13.34
C GLY A 280 21.97 13.05 12.61
N LYS A 281 20.81 12.39 12.63
CA LYS A 281 20.54 11.13 11.90
C LYS A 281 19.18 11.21 11.23
N VAL A 282 19.09 10.69 10.03
CA VAL A 282 17.82 10.51 9.33
C VAL A 282 17.45 9.03 9.39
N THR A 283 16.35 8.71 10.05
CA THR A 283 15.82 7.35 10.14
C THR A 283 15.22 6.90 8.81
N GLU A 284 14.99 5.61 8.63
CA GLU A 284 14.31 5.07 7.45
C GLU A 284 12.87 5.59 7.33
N CYS A 285 12.18 5.79 8.47
CA CYS A 285 10.83 6.36 8.50
C CYS A 285 10.84 7.81 8.00
N GLU A 286 11.75 8.65 8.50
CA GLU A 286 11.88 10.04 8.05
C GLU A 286 12.28 10.13 6.58
N ARG A 287 13.22 9.27 6.13
CA ARG A 287 13.58 9.22 4.72
C ARG A 287 12.39 8.81 3.83
N SER A 288 11.59 7.83 4.26
CA SER A 288 10.36 7.43 3.56
C SER A 288 9.33 8.55 3.50
N ASP A 289 9.18 9.31 4.60
CA ASP A 289 8.29 10.47 4.67
C ASP A 289 8.74 11.59 3.73
N LEU A 290 10.03 11.95 3.74
CA LEU A 290 10.62 12.93 2.83
C LEU A 290 10.41 12.56 1.36
N LEU A 291 10.60 11.27 1.00
CA LEU A 291 10.36 10.77 -0.35
C LEU A 291 8.87 10.85 -0.75
N SER A 292 7.98 10.56 0.19
CA SER A 292 6.52 10.67 -0.04
C SER A 292 6.11 12.12 -0.30
N VAL A 293 6.59 13.04 0.52
CA VAL A 293 6.32 14.48 0.34
C VAL A 293 6.93 15.01 -0.95
N ALA A 294 8.21 14.67 -1.25
CA ALA A 294 8.83 15.09 -2.51
C ALA A 294 8.00 14.66 -3.73
N ARG A 295 7.45 13.43 -3.71
CA ARG A 295 6.55 12.94 -4.78
C ARG A 295 5.28 13.76 -4.86
N LEU A 296 4.63 14.06 -3.73
CA LEU A 296 3.42 14.90 -3.68
C LEU A 296 3.67 16.33 -4.15
N LEU A 297 4.89 16.83 -3.99
CA LEU A 297 5.34 18.14 -4.49
C LEU A 297 5.82 18.10 -5.94
N GLY A 298 5.71 16.95 -6.63
CA GLY A 298 6.15 16.78 -8.02
C GLY A 298 7.66 16.76 -8.23
N MET A 299 8.42 16.43 -7.18
CA MET A 299 9.88 16.37 -7.20
C MET A 299 10.39 14.93 -7.36
N SER A 300 11.61 14.80 -7.87
CA SER A 300 12.27 13.50 -7.98
C SER A 300 12.83 13.03 -6.64
N ALA A 301 13.05 11.72 -6.50
CA ALA A 301 13.74 11.15 -5.34
C ALA A 301 15.16 11.76 -5.14
N ASP A 302 15.86 12.07 -6.23
CA ASP A 302 17.16 12.72 -6.19
C ASP A 302 17.12 14.10 -5.51
N SER A 303 15.99 14.79 -5.54
CA SER A 303 15.80 16.08 -4.86
C SER A 303 15.97 15.96 -3.36
N VAL A 304 15.51 14.85 -2.76
CA VAL A 304 15.66 14.57 -1.32
C VAL A 304 17.15 14.36 -0.98
N ASP A 305 17.87 13.55 -1.76
CA ASP A 305 19.30 13.31 -1.53
C ASP A 305 20.16 14.57 -1.72
N GLN A 306 19.80 15.41 -2.69
CA GLN A 306 20.44 16.70 -2.91
C GLN A 306 20.18 17.66 -1.74
N ALA A 307 18.94 17.75 -1.25
CA ALA A 307 18.57 18.57 -0.10
C ALA A 307 19.28 18.10 1.17
N LEU A 308 19.29 16.79 1.46
CA LEU A 308 20.01 16.19 2.59
C LEU A 308 21.52 16.52 2.55
N THR A 309 22.13 16.41 1.38
CA THR A 309 23.57 16.70 1.21
C THR A 309 23.86 18.19 1.38
N ARG A 310 23.06 19.04 0.75
CA ARG A 310 23.20 20.50 0.79
C ARG A 310 23.06 21.01 2.22
N ILE A 311 21.99 20.64 2.93
CA ILE A 311 21.69 21.11 4.27
C ILE A 311 22.70 20.56 5.28
N ARG A 312 23.13 19.30 5.17
CA ARG A 312 24.20 18.75 6.02
C ARG A 312 25.48 19.56 5.90
N ASN A 313 25.93 19.87 4.68
CA ASN A 313 27.12 20.69 4.43
C ASN A 313 26.98 22.12 4.99
N GLN A 314 25.78 22.72 4.91
CA GLN A 314 25.49 24.04 5.49
C GLN A 314 25.56 24.00 7.03
N LEU A 315 25.01 22.98 7.66
CA LEU A 315 25.05 22.81 9.13
C LEU A 315 26.48 22.60 9.63
N GLU A 316 27.28 21.79 8.93
CA GLU A 316 28.68 21.56 9.25
C GLU A 316 29.53 22.83 9.08
N SER A 317 29.32 23.62 8.04
CA SER A 317 30.03 24.86 7.77
C SER A 317 29.68 26.01 8.72
N SER A 318 28.44 25.99 9.26
CA SER A 318 27.93 27.04 10.16
C SER A 318 28.34 26.88 11.62
N GLY A 319 29.03 25.80 11.99
CA GLY A 319 29.54 25.55 13.36
C GLY A 319 28.47 25.49 14.46
N ARG A 320 27.22 25.34 14.13
CA ARG A 320 26.08 25.26 15.06
C ARG A 320 25.73 23.79 15.35
N GLY A 321 26.42 23.27 16.36
CA GLY A 321 25.95 22.05 17.00
C GLY A 321 24.61 22.31 17.72
N ARG A 322 23.63 21.44 17.44
CA ARG A 322 22.28 21.37 18.03
C ARG A 322 21.36 22.56 17.74
N PHE A 323 20.64 22.46 16.67
CA PHE A 323 19.36 23.17 16.52
C PHE A 323 18.36 22.58 17.53
N LYS A 324 17.82 23.40 18.41
CA LYS A 324 16.61 23.03 19.16
C LYS A 324 15.43 23.27 18.24
N PRO A 325 14.59 22.25 17.95
CA PRO A 325 13.36 22.48 17.20
C PRO A 325 12.47 23.47 17.96
N ASN A 326 12.01 24.48 17.26
CA ASN A 326 11.23 25.60 17.85
C ASN A 326 9.70 25.31 17.84
N HIS A 327 9.28 24.07 17.69
CA HIS A 327 7.88 23.66 17.73
C HIS A 327 7.67 22.41 18.61
N ALA A 328 7.84 22.60 19.94
CA ALA A 328 6.94 21.92 20.86
C ALA A 328 5.64 22.74 20.82
N THR A 329 4.81 22.52 19.81
CA THR A 329 3.41 22.95 19.87
C THR A 329 2.82 22.21 21.06
N GLU A 330 2.39 22.95 22.10
CA GLU A 330 1.56 22.41 23.17
C GLU A 330 0.35 21.76 22.50
N CYS A 331 0.40 20.43 22.31
CA CYS A 331 -0.77 19.65 22.01
C CYS A 331 -1.69 19.78 23.22
N ALA A 332 -2.59 20.76 23.20
CA ALA A 332 -3.75 20.75 24.06
C ALA A 332 -4.41 19.38 23.89
N ALA A 333 -4.82 18.73 24.98
CA ALA A 333 -5.32 17.36 25.06
C ALA A 333 -6.31 17.01 23.92
N GLU A 334 -5.78 16.76 22.71
CA GLU A 334 -6.58 16.41 21.54
C GLU A 334 -7.09 14.98 21.66
N CYS A 335 -8.32 14.77 21.25
CA CYS A 335 -8.92 13.44 21.23
C CYS A 335 -8.54 12.74 19.91
N VAL A 336 -7.71 11.71 20.00
CA VAL A 336 -7.11 11.03 18.87
C VAL A 336 -7.73 9.64 18.67
N CYS A 337 -7.91 9.21 17.42
CA CYS A 337 -8.34 7.86 17.07
C CYS A 337 -7.40 7.25 16.05
N PHE A 338 -7.00 6.00 16.23
CA PHE A 338 -6.17 5.27 15.28
C PHE A 338 -7.00 4.37 14.37
N THR A 339 -6.59 4.23 13.10
CA THR A 339 -7.16 3.26 12.15
C THR A 339 -6.07 2.53 11.38
N GLY A 340 -6.40 1.36 10.83
CA GLY A 340 -5.44 0.53 10.10
C GLY A 340 -4.43 -0.20 10.99
N THR A 341 -3.47 -0.85 10.36
CA THR A 341 -2.28 -1.43 11.00
C THR A 341 -1.17 -0.39 10.90
N LEU A 342 -0.58 0.00 12.03
CA LEU A 342 0.53 0.97 12.04
C LEU A 342 1.79 0.32 11.44
N ASN A 343 2.53 1.08 10.66
CA ASN A 343 3.74 0.64 9.96
C ASN A 343 5.02 0.97 10.73
N SER A 344 4.98 2.01 11.59
CA SER A 344 6.15 2.45 12.37
C SER A 344 6.62 1.40 13.37
N THR A 345 7.92 1.38 13.64
CA THR A 345 8.57 0.52 14.64
C THR A 345 9.31 1.37 15.69
N ILE A 346 9.56 0.80 16.86
CA ILE A 346 10.46 1.36 17.88
C ILE A 346 11.49 0.31 18.21
N ALA A 347 12.76 0.62 18.01
CA ALA A 347 13.87 -0.32 18.17
C ALA A 347 13.63 -1.66 17.44
N GLY A 348 13.11 -1.59 16.22
CA GLY A 348 12.78 -2.73 15.37
C GLY A 348 11.52 -3.51 15.79
N ALA A 349 10.81 -3.11 16.86
CA ALA A 349 9.55 -3.75 17.28
C ALA A 349 8.34 -2.97 16.75
N PRO A 350 7.33 -3.64 16.13
CA PRO A 350 6.19 -2.96 15.55
C PRO A 350 5.31 -2.28 16.60
N ILE A 351 4.87 -1.06 16.31
CA ILE A 351 3.93 -0.33 17.17
C ILE A 351 2.54 -0.91 17.00
N THR A 352 2.10 -1.67 18.00
CA THR A 352 0.70 -2.13 18.06
C THR A 352 -0.24 -1.00 18.49
N LYS A 353 -1.54 -1.12 18.21
CA LYS A 353 -2.55 -0.14 18.67
C LYS A 353 -2.53 0.07 20.20
N ALA A 354 -2.15 -0.94 20.97
CA ALA A 354 -2.03 -0.81 22.43
C ALA A 354 -0.82 0.05 22.80
N ILE A 355 0.32 -0.15 22.13
CA ILE A 355 1.52 0.67 22.30
C ILE A 355 1.24 2.09 21.86
N ALA A 356 0.66 2.28 20.68
CA ALA A 356 0.27 3.60 20.15
C ALA A 356 -0.61 4.39 21.11
N LYS A 357 -1.62 3.71 21.69
CA LYS A 357 -2.47 4.31 22.71
C LYS A 357 -1.66 4.78 23.90
N THR A 358 -0.78 3.93 24.45
CA THR A 358 0.04 4.27 25.63
C THR A 358 0.98 5.43 25.35
N LEU A 359 1.58 5.50 24.16
CA LEU A 359 2.48 6.58 23.73
C LEU A 359 1.71 7.91 23.61
N ALA A 360 0.57 7.91 22.92
CA ALA A 360 -0.27 9.09 22.77
C ALA A 360 -0.80 9.61 24.13
N GLU A 361 -1.25 8.72 25.02
CA GLU A 361 -1.71 9.09 26.35
C GLU A 361 -0.57 9.66 27.21
N ARG A 362 0.67 9.16 27.09
CA ARG A 362 1.85 9.74 27.76
C ARG A 362 2.20 11.13 27.25
N ALA A 363 1.95 11.39 25.97
CA ALA A 363 2.13 12.69 25.36
C ALA A 363 0.99 13.68 25.66
N GLY A 364 -0.05 13.27 26.42
CA GLY A 364 -1.16 14.12 26.83
C GLY A 364 -2.40 14.04 25.95
N SER A 365 -2.43 13.19 24.93
CA SER A 365 -3.60 12.98 24.08
C SER A 365 -4.62 12.05 24.72
N ASN A 366 -5.90 12.22 24.41
CA ASN A 366 -6.98 11.31 24.82
C ASN A 366 -7.30 10.35 23.67
N VAL A 367 -7.14 9.04 23.87
CA VAL A 367 -7.30 8.08 22.76
C VAL A 367 -8.69 7.44 22.77
N ALA A 368 -9.49 7.79 21.75
CA ALA A 368 -10.82 7.23 21.54
C ALA A 368 -10.75 5.85 20.82
N PRO A 369 -11.51 4.84 21.26
CA PRO A 369 -11.53 3.52 20.63
C PRO A 369 -12.26 3.52 19.27
N SER A 370 -13.12 4.51 19.05
CA SER A 370 -13.92 4.64 17.82
C SER A 370 -14.02 6.08 17.38
N LEU A 371 -14.16 6.29 16.06
CA LEU A 371 -14.33 7.63 15.50
C LEU A 371 -15.76 8.14 15.75
N THR A 372 -15.85 9.28 16.41
CA THR A 372 -17.08 10.04 16.66
C THR A 372 -16.83 11.50 16.31
N LYS A 373 -17.87 12.33 16.25
CA LYS A 373 -17.74 13.79 16.03
C LYS A 373 -16.96 14.54 17.13
N LYS A 374 -16.59 13.85 18.22
CA LYS A 374 -15.79 14.42 19.32
C LYS A 374 -14.30 14.08 19.18
N VAL A 375 -13.93 13.37 18.15
CA VAL A 375 -12.52 13.04 17.85
C VAL A 375 -11.97 14.18 16.99
N ASP A 376 -10.90 14.78 17.46
CA ASP A 376 -10.26 15.93 16.80
C ASP A 376 -9.37 15.43 15.64
N MET A 377 -8.73 14.29 15.83
CA MET A 377 -7.74 13.76 14.88
C MET A 377 -7.88 12.27 14.66
N LEU A 378 -7.86 11.83 13.39
CA LEU A 378 -7.74 10.43 12.99
C LEU A 378 -6.34 10.16 12.45
N VAL A 379 -5.57 9.32 13.16
CA VAL A 379 -4.24 8.90 12.70
C VAL A 379 -4.36 7.68 11.79
N VAL A 380 -3.75 7.75 10.63
CA VAL A 380 -3.77 6.73 9.58
C VAL A 380 -2.35 6.26 9.27
N ALA A 381 -2.18 4.97 9.03
CA ALA A 381 -0.91 4.40 8.58
C ALA A 381 -0.70 4.61 7.06
N ASP A 382 -1.78 4.46 6.29
CA ASP A 382 -1.80 4.72 4.86
C ASP A 382 -2.81 5.84 4.55
N PRO A 383 -2.35 6.97 3.99
CA PRO A 383 -3.20 8.14 3.71
C PRO A 383 -4.36 7.84 2.76
N ALA A 384 -4.13 6.96 1.78
CA ALA A 384 -5.15 6.57 0.79
C ALA A 384 -6.14 5.52 1.33
N THR A 385 -6.08 5.19 2.65
CA THR A 385 -6.92 4.14 3.24
C THR A 385 -8.42 4.38 3.01
N GLN A 386 -9.12 3.32 2.58
CA GLN A 386 -10.57 3.29 2.42
C GLN A 386 -11.28 2.75 3.67
N SER A 387 -10.60 2.75 4.82
CA SER A 387 -11.17 2.25 6.07
C SER A 387 -12.49 2.96 6.42
N GLY A 388 -13.39 2.24 7.09
CA GLY A 388 -14.68 2.82 7.50
C GLY A 388 -14.52 4.02 8.45
N LYS A 389 -13.41 4.11 9.21
CA LYS A 389 -13.10 5.26 10.04
C LYS A 389 -12.63 6.43 9.18
N ALA A 390 -11.78 6.22 8.16
CA ALA A 390 -11.34 7.29 7.27
C ALA A 390 -12.51 7.87 6.47
N LYS A 391 -13.40 7.01 5.92
CA LYS A 391 -14.63 7.48 5.25
C LYS A 391 -15.50 8.34 6.17
N LYS A 392 -15.66 7.95 7.44
CA LYS A 392 -16.40 8.75 8.43
C LYS A 392 -15.68 10.03 8.84
N ALA A 393 -14.35 10.03 8.94
CA ALA A 393 -13.56 11.21 9.25
C ALA A 393 -13.79 12.31 8.19
N ARG A 394 -13.71 11.96 6.93
CA ARG A 394 -14.03 12.86 5.80
C ARG A 394 -15.45 13.41 5.88
N GLN A 395 -16.45 12.56 6.25
CA GLN A 395 -17.84 13.00 6.43
C GLN A 395 -18.03 13.94 7.63
N TYR A 396 -17.23 13.78 8.69
CA TYR A 396 -17.35 14.57 9.92
C TYR A 396 -16.48 15.83 9.87
N GLY A 397 -15.60 15.97 8.87
CA GLY A 397 -14.57 17.01 8.84
C GLY A 397 -13.51 16.83 9.93
N THR A 398 -13.33 15.58 10.41
CA THR A 398 -12.27 15.27 11.38
C THR A 398 -10.92 15.30 10.65
N ARG A 399 -9.95 16.00 11.22
CA ARG A 399 -8.58 16.09 10.71
C ARG A 399 -7.98 14.68 10.57
N ILE A 400 -7.43 14.36 9.41
CA ILE A 400 -6.73 13.09 9.16
C ILE A 400 -5.25 13.39 9.13
N VAL A 401 -4.44 12.59 9.84
CA VAL A 401 -3.00 12.79 9.97
C VAL A 401 -2.27 11.48 9.73
N ALA A 402 -1.22 11.51 8.91
CA ALA A 402 -0.36 10.34 8.73
C ALA A 402 0.38 10.00 10.03
N GLU A 403 0.62 8.71 10.28
CA GLU A 403 1.31 8.28 11.52
C GLU A 403 2.70 8.90 11.67
N ALA A 404 3.46 9.09 10.57
CA ALA A 404 4.77 9.73 10.61
C ALA A 404 4.70 11.18 11.13
N VAL A 405 3.68 11.93 10.71
CA VAL A 405 3.41 13.29 11.21
C VAL A 405 3.00 13.24 12.66
N PHE A 406 2.08 12.34 13.01
CA PHE A 406 1.59 12.23 14.39
C PHE A 406 2.71 11.91 15.40
N TRP A 407 3.61 10.97 15.07
CA TRP A 407 4.74 10.65 15.97
C TRP A 407 5.66 11.85 16.19
N LYS A 408 5.95 12.62 15.13
CA LYS A 408 6.70 13.87 15.25
C LYS A 408 5.97 14.89 16.13
N MET A 409 4.66 15.08 15.94
CA MET A 409 3.85 16.03 16.73
C MET A 409 3.92 15.73 18.23
N ILE A 410 3.95 14.47 18.63
CA ILE A 410 4.00 14.05 20.05
C ILE A 410 5.42 13.76 20.54
N GLY A 411 6.46 14.02 19.71
CA GLY A 411 7.86 13.88 20.09
C GLY A 411 8.29 12.44 20.33
N VAL A 412 7.73 11.47 19.58
CA VAL A 412 8.11 10.06 19.63
C VAL A 412 8.97 9.73 18.43
N ASP A 413 10.21 9.30 18.68
CA ASP A 413 11.10 8.80 17.64
C ASP A 413 10.68 7.38 17.24
N VAL A 414 10.49 7.18 15.95
CA VAL A 414 10.11 5.89 15.34
C VAL A 414 11.11 5.53 14.24
N ASP A 415 11.32 4.20 14.06
CA ASP A 415 12.21 3.66 13.04
C ASP A 415 11.45 3.40 11.73
#